data_c498d74254ffa3db06978606314f6102
#
_entry.id   c498d74254ffa3db06978606314f6102
#
_cell.length_a   1.000
_cell.length_b   1.000
_cell.length_c   1.000
_cell.angle_alpha   90.00
_cell.angle_beta   90.00
_cell.angle_gamma   90.00
#
_symmetry.space_group_name_H-M   'P 1'
#
loop_
_entity.id
_entity.type
_entity.pdbx_description
1 polymer ?
#
loop_
_entity_poly.entity_id
_entity_poly.type
_entity_poly.pdbx_seq_one_letter_code
_entity_poly.pdbx_strand_id
1 'polypeptide(L)'
;MLITAVINNRGNTLVLDIPCDRMDLDTKLYSIGQELAHNTPITEDPDSDITVKLSADSNIGVHIIKLFNDSHTLRDVNNLANAVMNAPDEVKEALESDILNDQFSTPDELIENVKKQTFEAGQYTETFYFPLVGMLEDEEYDDEYEVGNPFLMDYKWDISELVEKEQDADLGDMKDYFYDDDNAQAKMVTARWDVAEKNGRLFGKVDFKLREPFTAEEKEKVREWVRGQNSDGFGEGLEQRPIETEDGDLYVSMWNSGDDYFIYDENEMNNYLSQQQSGGMRL
;
A
#
# COMPACT_ATOMS: atom_id res chain seq x y z
N MET A 1 20.33 -7.76 -1.31
CA MET A 1 19.87 -9.15 -1.60
C MET A 1 19.23 -9.14 -2.97
N LEU A 2 19.69 -9.96 -3.88
CA LEU A 2 19.09 -10.13 -5.22
C LEU A 2 18.65 -11.59 -5.35
N ILE A 3 17.41 -11.81 -5.74
CA ILE A 3 16.89 -13.12 -6.09
C ILE A 3 16.77 -13.16 -7.60
N THR A 4 17.34 -14.17 -8.23
CA THR A 4 17.23 -14.38 -9.67
C THR A 4 16.27 -15.52 -9.93
N ALA A 5 15.22 -15.25 -10.72
CA ALA A 5 14.28 -16.27 -11.21
C ALA A 5 14.63 -16.64 -12.67
N VAL A 6 14.87 -17.90 -12.92
CA VAL A 6 15.01 -18.45 -14.27
C VAL A 6 13.70 -19.17 -14.64
N ILE A 7 13.02 -18.62 -15.63
CA ILE A 7 11.68 -19.05 -16.03
C ILE A 7 11.79 -19.66 -17.43
N ASN A 8 11.31 -20.90 -17.58
CA ASN A 8 11.18 -21.55 -18.88
C ASN A 8 9.71 -21.79 -19.19
N ASN A 9 9.25 -21.31 -20.33
CA ASN A 9 7.91 -21.55 -20.83
C ASN A 9 7.99 -22.15 -22.24
N ARG A 10 7.75 -23.44 -22.37
CA ARG A 10 7.75 -24.19 -23.66
C ARG A 10 8.97 -23.92 -24.52
N GLY A 11 10.14 -23.84 -23.91
CA GLY A 11 11.41 -23.60 -24.59
C GLY A 11 11.84 -22.13 -24.69
N ASN A 12 10.99 -21.18 -24.28
CA ASN A 12 11.38 -19.79 -24.09
C ASN A 12 11.94 -19.62 -22.68
N THR A 13 13.09 -18.99 -22.55
CA THR A 13 13.74 -18.75 -21.26
C THR A 13 13.82 -17.25 -20.97
N LEU A 14 13.43 -16.88 -19.76
CA LEU A 14 13.56 -15.54 -19.21
C LEU A 14 14.35 -15.60 -17.90
N VAL A 15 15.25 -14.65 -17.71
CA VAL A 15 15.96 -14.44 -16.45
C VAL A 15 15.51 -13.11 -15.88
N LEU A 16 15.01 -13.14 -14.65
CA LEU A 16 14.52 -11.96 -13.94
C LEU A 16 15.29 -11.76 -12.65
N ASP A 17 15.68 -10.51 -12.41
CA ASP A 17 16.19 -10.07 -11.12
C ASP A 17 15.04 -9.51 -10.27
N ILE A 18 14.90 -10.02 -9.08
CA ILE A 18 13.84 -9.71 -8.10
C ILE A 18 14.50 -9.09 -6.86
N PRO A 19 13.99 -7.97 -6.32
CA PRO A 19 12.74 -7.34 -6.68
C PRO A 19 12.82 -6.51 -7.97
N CYS A 20 11.68 -6.36 -8.62
CA CYS A 20 11.50 -5.49 -9.78
C CYS A 20 10.11 -4.85 -9.72
N ASP A 21 9.90 -3.81 -10.52
CA ASP A 21 8.58 -3.21 -10.67
C ASP A 21 7.55 -4.23 -11.18
N ARG A 22 6.31 -4.12 -10.71
CA ARG A 22 5.24 -5.07 -11.05
C ARG A 22 4.89 -5.04 -12.54
N MET A 23 4.83 -3.85 -13.15
CA MET A 23 4.54 -3.73 -14.58
C MET A 23 5.68 -4.31 -15.43
N ASP A 24 6.92 -4.11 -14.99
CA ASP A 24 8.10 -4.72 -15.60
C ASP A 24 8.06 -6.25 -15.52
N LEU A 25 7.68 -6.80 -14.35
CA LEU A 25 7.51 -8.23 -14.14
C LEU A 25 6.48 -8.81 -15.11
N ASP A 26 5.29 -8.21 -15.17
CA ASP A 26 4.21 -8.64 -16.05
C ASP A 26 4.60 -8.53 -17.53
N THR A 27 5.17 -7.40 -17.95
CA THR A 27 5.59 -7.18 -19.33
C THR A 27 6.60 -8.21 -19.78
N LYS A 28 7.60 -8.52 -18.96
CA LYS A 28 8.63 -9.51 -19.28
C LYS A 28 8.05 -10.92 -19.34
N LEU A 29 7.13 -11.29 -18.44
CA LEU A 29 6.47 -12.60 -18.45
C LEU A 29 5.56 -12.77 -19.66
N TYR A 30 4.79 -11.75 -20.04
CA TYR A 30 4.01 -11.75 -21.29
C TYR A 30 4.90 -11.93 -22.53
N SER A 31 6.13 -11.41 -22.52
CA SER A 31 7.05 -11.53 -23.66
C SER A 31 7.45 -12.98 -23.98
N ILE A 32 7.40 -13.87 -23.01
CA ILE A 32 7.65 -15.31 -23.19
C ILE A 32 6.36 -16.13 -23.28
N GLY A 33 5.20 -15.46 -23.44
CA GLY A 33 3.90 -16.10 -23.60
C GLY A 33 3.29 -16.60 -22.30
N GLN A 34 3.69 -16.05 -21.15
CA GLN A 34 3.10 -16.38 -19.85
C GLN A 34 1.87 -15.53 -19.56
N GLU A 35 0.68 -16.11 -19.75
CA GLU A 35 -0.60 -15.41 -19.57
C GLU A 35 -0.94 -15.11 -18.10
N LEU A 36 -0.40 -15.89 -17.15
CA LEU A 36 -0.63 -15.65 -15.71
C LEU A 36 0.18 -14.48 -15.17
N ALA A 37 1.20 -14.02 -15.90
CA ALA A 37 2.06 -12.90 -15.54
C ALA A 37 2.62 -13.05 -14.11
N HIS A 38 2.45 -12.04 -13.25
CA HIS A 38 2.94 -12.06 -11.86
C HIS A 38 2.35 -13.21 -11.02
N ASN A 39 1.22 -13.80 -11.41
CA ASN A 39 0.64 -15.00 -10.78
C ASN A 39 1.24 -16.31 -11.29
N THR A 40 2.35 -16.28 -12.04
CA THR A 40 3.07 -17.47 -12.47
C THR A 40 3.52 -18.26 -11.25
N PRO A 41 3.10 -19.56 -11.11
CA PRO A 41 3.46 -20.37 -9.97
C PRO A 41 4.96 -20.71 -9.96
N ILE A 42 5.52 -20.89 -8.77
CA ILE A 42 6.89 -21.35 -8.61
C ILE A 42 6.86 -22.87 -8.64
N THR A 43 7.40 -23.46 -9.70
CA THR A 43 7.48 -24.91 -9.83
C THR A 43 8.75 -25.33 -10.57
N GLU A 44 9.40 -26.36 -10.08
CA GLU A 44 10.53 -27.01 -10.73
C GLU A 44 10.12 -28.36 -11.36
N ASP A 45 8.82 -28.69 -11.39
CA ASP A 45 8.31 -29.92 -11.98
C ASP A 45 8.62 -29.96 -13.49
N PRO A 46 9.46 -30.91 -13.96
CA PRO A 46 9.83 -31.01 -15.37
C PRO A 46 8.66 -31.37 -16.30
N ASP A 47 7.57 -31.88 -15.77
CA ASP A 47 6.35 -32.22 -16.52
C ASP A 47 5.42 -30.99 -16.67
N SER A 48 5.73 -29.89 -16.01
CA SER A 48 5.00 -28.62 -16.16
C SER A 48 5.39 -27.87 -17.45
N ASP A 49 4.41 -27.26 -18.11
CA ASP A 49 4.66 -26.38 -19.27
C ASP A 49 5.55 -25.18 -18.92
N ILE A 50 5.52 -24.76 -17.65
CA ILE A 50 6.36 -23.70 -17.13
C ILE A 50 7.16 -24.20 -15.93
N THR A 51 8.43 -23.82 -15.87
CA THR A 51 9.28 -24.05 -14.69
C THR A 51 9.90 -22.75 -14.23
N VAL A 52 9.98 -22.56 -12.92
CA VAL A 52 10.57 -21.40 -12.28
C VAL A 52 11.60 -21.86 -11.27
N LYS A 53 12.86 -21.52 -11.50
CA LYS A 53 13.96 -21.83 -10.59
C LYS A 53 14.47 -20.54 -9.95
N LEU A 54 14.48 -20.51 -8.62
CA LEU A 54 14.99 -19.38 -7.84
C LEU A 54 16.45 -19.63 -7.41
N SER A 55 17.24 -18.56 -7.42
CA SER A 55 18.58 -18.52 -6.87
C SER A 55 18.84 -17.16 -6.24
N ALA A 56 19.84 -17.03 -5.36
CA ALA A 56 20.18 -15.75 -4.72
C ALA A 56 21.69 -15.56 -4.63
N ASP A 57 22.10 -14.29 -4.58
CA ASP A 57 23.51 -13.85 -4.51
C ASP A 57 24.05 -13.78 -3.08
N SER A 58 23.19 -13.88 -2.08
CA SER A 58 23.55 -13.76 -0.66
C SER A 58 22.99 -14.92 0.18
N ASN A 59 23.63 -15.15 1.35
CA ASN A 59 23.14 -16.17 2.29
C ASN A 59 21.72 -15.88 2.76
N ILE A 60 21.39 -14.62 3.05
CA ILE A 60 20.03 -14.20 3.42
C ILE A 60 19.05 -14.59 2.32
N GLY A 61 19.35 -14.24 1.07
CA GLY A 61 18.53 -14.59 -0.07
C GLY A 61 18.31 -16.09 -0.24
N VAL A 62 19.35 -16.89 0.00
CA VAL A 62 19.24 -18.37 -0.03
C VAL A 62 18.27 -18.89 1.05
N HIS A 63 18.29 -18.30 2.27
CA HIS A 63 17.36 -18.69 3.32
C HIS A 63 15.94 -18.23 3.01
N ILE A 64 15.77 -17.04 2.45
CA ILE A 64 14.46 -16.52 2.02
C ILE A 64 13.84 -17.42 0.93
N ILE A 65 14.61 -17.85 -0.06
CA ILE A 65 14.09 -18.74 -1.12
C ILE A 65 13.50 -20.02 -0.55
N LYS A 66 14.00 -20.55 0.56
CA LYS A 66 13.47 -21.78 1.19
C LYS A 66 12.03 -21.64 1.69
N LEU A 67 11.55 -20.39 1.90
CA LEU A 67 10.17 -20.14 2.34
C LEU A 67 9.15 -20.40 1.23
N PHE A 68 9.60 -20.46 -0.03
CA PHE A 68 8.71 -20.62 -1.17
C PHE A 68 8.59 -22.08 -1.60
N ASN A 69 7.43 -22.44 -2.07
CA ASN A 69 7.10 -23.74 -2.64
C ASN A 69 6.13 -23.57 -3.82
N ASP A 70 5.63 -24.64 -4.38
CA ASP A 70 4.75 -24.68 -5.55
C ASP A 70 3.34 -24.07 -5.34
N SER A 71 2.97 -23.75 -4.09
CA SER A 71 1.75 -22.99 -3.80
C SER A 71 1.91 -21.48 -3.93
N HIS A 72 3.14 -20.98 -4.11
CA HIS A 72 3.46 -19.57 -4.23
C HIS A 72 3.68 -19.16 -5.69
N THR A 73 3.65 -17.86 -5.93
CA THR A 73 3.81 -17.24 -7.25
C THR A 73 5.05 -16.33 -7.31
N LEU A 74 5.42 -15.90 -8.51
CA LEU A 74 6.47 -14.87 -8.68
C LEU A 74 6.10 -13.54 -8.01
N ARG A 75 4.80 -13.23 -7.91
CA ARG A 75 4.31 -12.10 -7.13
C ARG A 75 4.71 -12.18 -5.67
N ASP A 76 4.54 -13.37 -5.06
CA ASP A 76 4.86 -13.55 -3.63
C ASP A 76 6.36 -13.40 -3.39
N VAL A 77 7.20 -13.91 -4.31
CA VAL A 77 8.66 -13.70 -4.25
C VAL A 77 9.00 -12.22 -4.36
N ASN A 78 8.37 -11.52 -5.31
CA ASN A 78 8.63 -10.11 -5.54
C ASN A 78 8.19 -9.24 -4.34
N ASN A 79 7.02 -9.54 -3.77
CA ASN A 79 6.50 -8.84 -2.60
C ASN A 79 7.43 -9.01 -1.38
N LEU A 80 7.85 -10.23 -1.08
CA LEU A 80 8.78 -10.46 0.04
C LEU A 80 10.13 -9.80 -0.21
N ALA A 81 10.69 -9.92 -1.42
CA ALA A 81 11.97 -9.30 -1.76
C ALA A 81 11.90 -7.77 -1.63
N ASN A 82 10.81 -7.15 -2.09
CA ASN A 82 10.57 -5.72 -1.93
C ASN A 82 10.47 -5.34 -0.44
N ALA A 83 9.68 -6.06 0.34
CA ALA A 83 9.53 -5.77 1.76
C ALA A 83 10.88 -5.78 2.50
N VAL A 84 11.70 -6.80 2.28
CA VAL A 84 13.03 -6.92 2.92
C VAL A 84 14.02 -5.86 2.39
N MET A 85 14.03 -5.60 1.08
CA MET A 85 14.97 -4.63 0.49
C MET A 85 14.66 -3.19 0.88
N ASN A 86 13.38 -2.83 0.97
CA ASN A 86 12.94 -1.48 1.32
C ASN A 86 12.89 -1.24 2.84
N ALA A 87 13.03 -2.28 3.66
CA ALA A 87 13.11 -2.11 5.10
C ALA A 87 14.31 -1.23 5.51
N PRO A 88 14.21 -0.43 6.58
CA PRO A 88 15.33 0.31 7.15
C PRO A 88 16.50 -0.61 7.49
N ASP A 89 17.72 -0.08 7.43
CA ASP A 89 18.93 -0.89 7.65
C ASP A 89 18.97 -1.51 9.06
N GLU A 90 18.49 -0.78 10.07
CA GLU A 90 18.35 -1.29 11.44
C GLU A 90 17.40 -2.49 11.55
N VAL A 91 16.34 -2.51 10.73
CA VAL A 91 15.41 -3.64 10.66
C VAL A 91 16.04 -4.82 9.92
N LYS A 92 16.75 -4.56 8.82
CA LYS A 92 17.50 -5.60 8.10
C LYS A 92 18.54 -6.28 9.00
N GLU A 93 19.30 -5.48 9.76
CA GLU A 93 20.32 -6.00 10.71
C GLU A 93 19.66 -6.84 11.82
N ALA A 94 18.52 -6.37 12.37
CA ALA A 94 17.79 -7.10 13.40
C ALA A 94 17.26 -8.45 12.91
N LEU A 95 16.75 -8.49 11.68
CA LEU A 95 16.17 -9.69 11.08
C LEU A 95 17.21 -10.67 10.52
N GLU A 96 18.45 -10.22 10.26
CA GLU A 96 19.48 -11.06 9.64
C GLU A 96 19.68 -12.37 10.38
N SER A 97 19.84 -12.30 11.71
CA SER A 97 20.04 -13.49 12.54
C SER A 97 18.86 -14.46 12.48
N ASP A 98 17.63 -13.92 12.50
CA ASP A 98 16.42 -14.74 12.52
C ASP A 98 16.21 -15.43 11.16
N ILE A 99 16.49 -14.73 10.06
CA ILE A 99 16.44 -15.29 8.70
C ILE A 99 17.49 -16.40 8.54
N LEU A 100 18.73 -16.15 8.94
CA LEU A 100 19.83 -17.13 8.82
C LEU A 100 19.64 -18.35 9.71
N ASN A 101 18.88 -18.26 10.79
CA ASN A 101 18.51 -19.36 11.68
C ASN A 101 17.17 -20.03 11.31
N ASP A 102 16.62 -19.73 10.11
CA ASP A 102 15.37 -20.29 9.62
C ASP A 102 14.19 -20.15 10.63
N GLN A 103 14.08 -18.96 11.28
CA GLN A 103 13.02 -18.71 12.28
C GLN A 103 11.63 -18.49 11.67
N PHE A 104 11.56 -18.22 10.37
CA PHE A 104 10.31 -18.01 9.65
C PHE A 104 9.93 -19.27 8.87
N SER A 105 8.64 -19.59 8.87
CA SER A 105 8.11 -20.79 8.21
C SER A 105 7.42 -20.47 6.88
N THR A 106 6.98 -19.24 6.69
CA THR A 106 6.26 -18.81 5.49
C THR A 106 6.74 -17.42 5.03
N PRO A 107 6.57 -17.06 3.74
CA PRO A 107 6.84 -15.71 3.25
C PRO A 107 6.04 -14.64 3.99
N ASP A 108 4.76 -14.90 4.25
CA ASP A 108 3.85 -13.95 4.92
C ASP A 108 4.31 -13.66 6.35
N GLU A 109 4.74 -14.67 7.09
CA GLU A 109 5.28 -14.49 8.45
C GLU A 109 6.49 -13.55 8.47
N LEU A 110 7.39 -13.68 7.48
CA LEU A 110 8.54 -12.77 7.36
C LEU A 110 8.09 -11.37 6.94
N ILE A 111 7.18 -11.23 5.98
CA ILE A 111 6.64 -9.93 5.54
C ILE A 111 6.02 -9.20 6.73
N GLU A 112 5.13 -9.86 7.48
CA GLU A 112 4.49 -9.26 8.66
C GLU A 112 5.50 -8.83 9.73
N ASN A 113 6.55 -9.61 9.92
CA ASN A 113 7.59 -9.27 10.88
C ASN A 113 8.41 -8.05 10.41
N VAL A 114 8.77 -7.98 9.11
CA VAL A 114 9.42 -6.80 8.51
C VAL A 114 8.54 -5.57 8.68
N LYS A 115 7.27 -5.65 8.33
CA LYS A 115 6.30 -4.54 8.46
C LYS A 115 6.21 -4.06 9.91
N LYS A 116 6.04 -4.99 10.86
CA LYS A 116 5.95 -4.69 12.29
C LYS A 116 7.21 -3.97 12.79
N GLN A 117 8.39 -4.52 12.52
CA GLN A 117 9.64 -3.92 13.00
C GLN A 117 9.91 -2.58 12.31
N THR A 118 9.58 -2.45 11.03
CA THR A 118 9.68 -1.17 10.30
C THR A 118 8.80 -0.11 10.95
N PHE A 119 7.56 -0.46 11.29
CA PHE A 119 6.65 0.45 11.96
C PHE A 119 7.14 0.84 13.36
N GLU A 120 7.73 -0.09 14.11
CA GLU A 120 8.27 0.13 15.45
C GLU A 120 9.59 0.95 15.44
N ALA A 121 10.34 0.97 14.33
CA ALA A 121 11.58 1.73 14.20
C ALA A 121 11.38 3.26 14.19
N GLY A 122 10.19 3.74 13.81
CA GLY A 122 9.84 5.17 13.86
C GLY A 122 9.60 5.66 15.28
N GLN A 123 10.35 6.69 15.72
CA GLN A 123 10.22 7.27 17.07
C GLN A 123 9.06 8.25 17.21
N TYR A 124 8.69 8.89 16.10
CA TYR A 124 7.61 9.88 16.03
C TYR A 124 6.50 9.38 15.13
N THR A 125 5.27 9.78 15.45
CA THR A 125 4.11 9.55 14.58
C THR A 125 3.51 10.89 14.23
N GLU A 126 3.33 11.13 12.92
CA GLU A 126 2.52 12.25 12.45
C GLU A 126 1.38 11.70 11.59
N THR A 127 0.17 12.17 11.87
CA THR A 127 -1.05 11.70 11.23
C THR A 127 -1.67 12.83 10.43
N PHE A 128 -2.09 12.52 9.21
CA PHE A 128 -2.87 13.41 8.37
C PHE A 128 -4.23 12.77 8.11
N TYR A 129 -5.29 13.58 8.23
CA TYR A 129 -6.68 13.16 8.06
C TYR A 129 -7.31 13.86 6.87
N PHE A 130 -8.20 13.17 6.19
CA PHE A 130 -9.01 13.72 5.11
C PHE A 130 -10.44 13.18 5.21
N PRO A 131 -11.47 14.01 4.95
CA PRO A 131 -12.85 13.56 4.95
C PRO A 131 -13.08 12.53 3.84
N LEU A 132 -13.89 11.52 4.13
CA LEU A 132 -14.37 10.57 3.14
C LEU A 132 -15.79 10.92 2.72
N VAL A 133 -16.07 10.74 1.45
CA VAL A 133 -17.42 10.81 0.87
C VAL A 133 -17.81 9.45 0.33
N GLY A 134 -19.09 9.12 0.52
CA GLY A 134 -19.75 8.00 -0.11
C GLY A 134 -20.62 8.50 -1.27
N MET A 135 -20.75 7.65 -2.28
CA MET A 135 -21.68 7.80 -3.39
C MET A 135 -22.35 6.46 -3.60
N LEU A 136 -23.69 6.43 -3.57
CA LEU A 136 -24.44 5.23 -3.91
C LEU A 136 -24.70 5.22 -5.41
N GLU A 137 -24.63 4.04 -6.01
CA GLU A 137 -25.02 3.86 -7.40
C GLU A 137 -26.52 4.14 -7.53
N ASP A 138 -26.91 4.95 -8.51
CA ASP A 138 -28.32 5.25 -8.78
C ASP A 138 -28.79 4.32 -9.92
N GLU A 139 -29.60 3.31 -9.59
CA GLU A 139 -30.12 2.33 -10.55
C GLU A 139 -31.07 2.94 -11.62
N GLU A 140 -31.48 4.21 -11.49
CA GLU A 140 -32.42 4.86 -12.44
C GLU A 140 -31.75 5.42 -13.71
N TYR A 141 -30.40 5.47 -13.78
CA TYR A 141 -29.71 6.04 -14.93
C TYR A 141 -29.00 4.97 -15.77
N ASP A 142 -29.60 4.66 -16.91
CA ASP A 142 -29.14 3.67 -17.91
C ASP A 142 -27.99 4.22 -18.80
N ASP A 143 -27.40 5.37 -18.48
CA ASP A 143 -26.27 5.98 -19.18
C ASP A 143 -25.03 6.02 -18.28
N GLU A 144 -23.96 5.39 -18.75
CA GLU A 144 -22.62 5.28 -18.19
C GLU A 144 -22.24 6.48 -17.26
N TYR A 145 -22.08 6.23 -15.94
CA TYR A 145 -21.43 7.10 -14.95
C TYR A 145 -22.22 8.23 -14.27
N GLU A 146 -23.48 8.14 -14.00
CA GLU A 146 -24.07 9.03 -12.99
C GLU A 146 -24.12 8.37 -11.61
N VAL A 147 -23.06 8.55 -10.85
CA VAL A 147 -23.02 8.26 -9.41
C VAL A 147 -23.90 9.28 -8.70
N GLY A 148 -24.70 8.86 -7.73
CA GLY A 148 -25.57 9.73 -6.95
C GLY A 148 -24.81 10.89 -6.27
N ASN A 149 -25.53 11.85 -5.68
CA ASN A 149 -24.88 12.98 -5.03
C ASN A 149 -23.96 12.53 -3.89
N PRO A 150 -22.70 13.02 -3.82
CA PRO A 150 -21.77 12.66 -2.78
C PRO A 150 -22.29 13.11 -1.40
N PHE A 151 -22.09 12.28 -0.38
CA PHE A 151 -22.39 12.58 1.01
C PHE A 151 -21.20 12.28 1.91
N LEU A 152 -21.06 13.03 3.01
CA LEU A 152 -20.00 12.76 3.99
C LEU A 152 -20.28 11.43 4.70
N MET A 153 -19.28 10.54 4.64
CA MET A 153 -19.36 9.23 5.26
C MET A 153 -19.54 9.33 6.76
N ASP A 154 -20.53 8.62 7.29
CA ASP A 154 -20.71 8.41 8.72
C ASP A 154 -20.30 6.99 9.13
N TYR A 155 -20.17 6.76 10.44
CA TYR A 155 -19.68 5.50 11.02
C TYR A 155 -20.61 4.28 10.79
N LYS A 156 -21.79 4.47 10.24
CA LYS A 156 -22.72 3.35 9.97
C LYS A 156 -22.23 2.45 8.83
N TRP A 157 -21.34 2.97 7.98
CA TRP A 157 -20.78 2.26 6.86
C TRP A 157 -19.54 1.49 7.29
N ASP A 158 -19.54 0.18 7.09
CA ASP A 158 -18.37 -0.64 7.33
C ASP A 158 -17.47 -0.65 6.07
N ILE A 159 -16.34 0.04 6.14
CA ILE A 159 -15.35 0.10 5.06
C ILE A 159 -14.04 -0.61 5.43
N SER A 160 -14.04 -1.42 6.48
CA SER A 160 -12.84 -2.11 6.98
C SER A 160 -12.19 -3.00 5.91
N GLU A 161 -12.97 -3.67 5.08
CA GLU A 161 -12.43 -4.51 4.00
C GLU A 161 -11.60 -3.75 2.96
N LEU A 162 -11.91 -2.47 2.73
CA LEU A 162 -11.15 -1.64 1.79
C LEU A 162 -9.80 -1.26 2.37
N VAL A 163 -9.77 -0.96 3.67
CA VAL A 163 -8.57 -0.54 4.38
C VAL A 163 -7.61 -1.70 4.62
N GLU A 164 -8.12 -2.88 4.92
CA GLU A 164 -7.28 -4.08 5.17
C GLU A 164 -6.41 -4.48 3.96
N LYS A 165 -6.85 -4.16 2.75
CA LYS A 165 -6.14 -4.55 1.51
C LYS A 165 -5.02 -3.60 1.10
N GLU A 166 -5.05 -2.35 1.56
CA GLU A 166 -4.14 -1.28 1.12
C GLU A 166 -3.51 -0.49 2.28
N GLN A 167 -3.21 -1.17 3.38
CA GLN A 167 -2.71 -0.51 4.60
C GLN A 167 -1.34 0.15 4.46
N ASP A 168 -0.46 -0.37 3.61
CA ASP A 168 0.88 0.16 3.45
C ASP A 168 0.90 1.20 2.35
N ALA A 169 1.24 2.44 2.68
CA ALA A 169 1.46 3.48 1.69
C ALA A 169 2.77 3.24 0.92
N ASP A 170 2.74 3.40 -0.39
CA ASP A 170 3.95 3.34 -1.20
C ASP A 170 4.77 4.62 -1.03
N LEU A 171 5.82 4.55 -0.20
CA LEU A 171 6.75 5.66 -0.03
C LEU A 171 7.65 5.88 -1.26
N GLY A 172 7.63 4.96 -2.24
CA GLY A 172 8.33 5.14 -3.51
C GLY A 172 7.85 6.36 -4.27
N ASP A 173 6.54 6.49 -4.42
CA ASP A 173 5.91 7.64 -5.09
C ASP A 173 6.15 8.93 -4.32
N MET A 174 6.21 8.87 -3.00
CA MET A 174 6.47 10.03 -2.17
C MET A 174 7.84 10.67 -2.45
N LYS A 175 8.83 9.89 -2.90
CA LYS A 175 10.15 10.42 -3.26
C LYS A 175 10.09 11.46 -4.37
N ASP A 176 9.12 11.38 -5.26
CA ASP A 176 8.94 12.34 -6.34
C ASP A 176 8.48 13.71 -5.84
N TYR A 177 7.65 13.74 -4.78
CA TYR A 177 7.22 14.98 -4.14
C TYR A 177 8.30 15.63 -3.27
N PHE A 178 9.25 14.85 -2.79
CA PHE A 178 10.39 15.29 -1.99
C PHE A 178 11.69 15.27 -2.77
N TYR A 179 11.62 15.34 -4.08
CA TYR A 179 12.72 15.20 -5.02
C TYR A 179 13.97 16.05 -4.65
N ASP A 180 13.75 17.26 -4.14
CA ASP A 180 14.81 18.19 -3.74
C ASP A 180 15.14 18.16 -2.24
N ASP A 181 14.59 17.20 -1.48
CA ASP A 181 14.71 17.18 -0.03
C ASP A 181 15.08 15.79 0.53
N ASP A 182 16.36 15.45 0.32
CA ASP A 182 16.95 14.21 0.87
C ASP A 182 16.77 14.09 2.38
N ASN A 183 16.69 15.22 3.12
CA ASN A 183 16.53 15.22 4.56
C ASN A 183 15.11 14.78 4.95
N ALA A 184 14.07 15.25 4.25
CA ALA A 184 12.71 14.83 4.53
C ALA A 184 12.52 13.34 4.26
N GLN A 185 13.07 12.82 3.15
CA GLN A 185 13.05 11.39 2.83
C GLN A 185 13.77 10.56 3.91
N ALA A 186 14.92 11.03 4.41
CA ALA A 186 15.68 10.35 5.46
C ALA A 186 14.94 10.28 6.79
N LYS A 187 13.98 11.19 7.04
CA LYS A 187 13.14 11.17 8.25
C LYS A 187 12.08 10.06 8.21
N MET A 188 11.58 9.72 7.03
CA MET A 188 10.48 8.77 6.89
C MET A 188 10.98 7.33 7.06
N VAL A 189 10.27 6.56 7.86
CA VAL A 189 10.51 5.13 8.07
C VAL A 189 9.48 4.32 7.29
N THR A 190 8.21 4.61 7.53
CA THR A 190 7.07 4.00 6.83
C THR A 190 5.84 4.87 6.96
N ALA A 191 4.83 4.61 6.13
CA ALA A 191 3.51 5.19 6.27
C ALA A 191 2.44 4.11 6.09
N ARG A 192 1.29 4.29 6.75
CA ARG A 192 0.16 3.37 6.66
C ARG A 192 -1.14 4.13 6.51
N TRP A 193 -1.97 3.65 5.59
CA TRP A 193 -3.35 4.10 5.46
C TRP A 193 -4.23 3.42 6.47
N ASP A 194 -5.23 4.14 6.94
CA ASP A 194 -6.25 3.62 7.84
C ASP A 194 -7.50 4.53 7.81
N VAL A 195 -8.54 4.14 8.53
CA VAL A 195 -9.75 4.92 8.71
C VAL A 195 -9.91 5.30 10.17
N ALA A 196 -10.35 6.51 10.42
CA ALA A 196 -10.62 7.01 11.76
C ALA A 196 -12.07 7.50 11.88
N GLU A 197 -12.76 7.06 12.93
CA GLU A 197 -14.01 7.70 13.34
C GLU A 197 -13.71 8.91 14.18
N LYS A 198 -14.28 10.05 13.82
CA LYS A 198 -14.22 11.30 14.58
C LYS A 198 -15.62 11.94 14.63
N ASN A 199 -16.22 12.03 15.80
CA ASN A 199 -17.54 12.65 16.00
C ASN A 199 -18.65 12.10 15.08
N GLY A 200 -18.70 10.77 14.90
CA GLY A 200 -19.71 10.11 14.09
C GLY A 200 -19.51 10.22 12.57
N ARG A 201 -18.32 10.66 12.13
CA ARG A 201 -17.92 10.71 10.72
C ARG A 201 -16.68 9.88 10.47
N LEU A 202 -16.56 9.33 9.27
CA LEU A 202 -15.38 8.63 8.83
C LEU A 202 -14.41 9.57 8.12
N PHE A 203 -13.14 9.41 8.47
CA PHE A 203 -12.01 10.08 7.84
C PHE A 203 -11.03 9.01 7.40
N GLY A 204 -10.48 9.17 6.20
CA GLY A 204 -9.24 8.52 5.87
C GLY A 204 -8.11 9.15 6.67
N LYS A 205 -7.10 8.37 6.99
CA LYS A 205 -5.88 8.89 7.61
C LYS A 205 -4.67 8.18 7.04
N VAL A 206 -3.54 8.87 7.09
CA VAL A 206 -2.22 8.29 6.90
C VAL A 206 -1.36 8.58 8.11
N ASP A 207 -0.82 7.52 8.71
CA ASP A 207 0.11 7.58 9.84
C ASP A 207 1.53 7.42 9.32
N PHE A 208 2.34 8.47 9.47
CA PHE A 208 3.78 8.42 9.18
C PHE A 208 4.55 8.04 10.42
N LYS A 209 5.44 7.07 10.29
CA LYS A 209 6.47 6.79 11.27
C LYS A 209 7.77 7.46 10.84
N LEU A 210 8.32 8.26 11.71
CA LEU A 210 9.43 9.17 11.43
C LEU A 210 10.57 9.00 12.43
N ARG A 211 11.81 9.24 11.98
CA ARG A 211 12.98 9.40 12.85
C ARG A 211 13.01 10.77 13.51
N GLU A 212 12.51 11.80 12.83
CA GLU A 212 12.38 13.18 13.30
C GLU A 212 11.06 13.77 12.80
N PRO A 213 10.43 14.70 13.55
CA PRO A 213 9.20 15.36 13.12
C PRO A 213 9.38 16.11 11.80
N PHE A 214 8.31 16.20 11.02
CA PHE A 214 8.26 17.07 9.84
C PHE A 214 8.30 18.55 10.22
N THR A 215 9.00 19.35 9.44
CA THR A 215 8.87 20.80 9.46
C THR A 215 7.51 21.23 8.86
N ALA A 216 7.16 22.50 9.04
CA ALA A 216 5.93 23.03 8.44
C ALA A 216 5.95 22.96 6.90
N GLU A 217 7.11 23.16 6.26
CA GLU A 217 7.26 23.04 4.81
C GLU A 217 7.13 21.59 4.33
N GLU A 218 7.73 20.66 5.05
CA GLU A 218 7.60 19.22 4.75
C GLU A 218 6.15 18.74 4.89
N LYS A 219 5.38 19.25 5.87
CA LYS A 219 3.96 18.94 6.02
C LYS A 219 3.13 19.40 4.81
N GLU A 220 3.46 20.52 4.19
CA GLU A 220 2.78 20.95 2.96
C GLU A 220 3.06 19.98 1.80
N LYS A 221 4.30 19.52 1.64
CA LYS A 221 4.64 18.49 0.65
C LYS A 221 3.91 17.17 0.91
N VAL A 222 3.78 16.77 2.18
CA VAL A 222 2.97 15.61 2.57
C VAL A 222 1.52 15.78 2.13
N ARG A 223 0.92 16.97 2.36
CA ARG A 223 -0.45 17.24 1.91
C ARG A 223 -0.58 17.16 0.38
N GLU A 224 0.39 17.66 -0.37
CA GLU A 224 0.41 17.56 -1.83
C GLU A 224 0.45 16.09 -2.27
N TRP A 225 1.28 15.28 -1.63
CA TRP A 225 1.33 13.84 -1.90
C TRP A 225 0.00 13.15 -1.58
N VAL A 226 -0.61 13.41 -0.42
CA VAL A 226 -1.92 12.85 -0.05
C VAL A 226 -2.99 13.23 -1.08
N ARG A 227 -2.97 14.47 -1.60
CA ARG A 227 -3.89 14.90 -2.69
C ARG A 227 -3.68 14.08 -3.96
N GLY A 228 -2.42 13.82 -4.33
CA GLY A 228 -2.09 13.01 -5.50
C GLY A 228 -2.62 11.57 -5.42
N GLN A 229 -2.68 11.01 -4.21
CA GLN A 229 -3.17 9.64 -4.01
C GLN A 229 -4.68 9.47 -4.26
N ASN A 230 -5.43 10.56 -4.38
CA ASN A 230 -6.85 10.51 -4.72
C ASN A 230 -7.12 9.98 -6.12
N SER A 231 -6.17 10.13 -7.04
CA SER A 231 -6.32 9.64 -8.43
C SER A 231 -5.62 8.30 -8.70
N ASP A 232 -4.56 7.97 -7.95
CA ASP A 232 -3.66 6.86 -8.30
C ASP A 232 -3.50 5.80 -7.18
N GLY A 233 -4.09 6.01 -6.02
CA GLY A 233 -3.86 5.17 -4.86
C GLY A 233 -5.12 4.85 -4.08
N PHE A 234 -5.25 5.46 -2.91
CA PHE A 234 -6.38 5.23 -2.00
C PHE A 234 -7.73 5.52 -2.67
N GLY A 235 -7.82 6.56 -3.52
CA GLY A 235 -9.03 6.92 -4.27
C GLY A 235 -9.39 5.88 -5.33
N GLU A 236 -8.48 5.48 -6.20
CA GLU A 236 -8.75 4.52 -7.26
C GLU A 236 -9.15 3.14 -6.72
N GLY A 237 -8.51 2.67 -5.66
CA GLY A 237 -8.86 1.40 -5.02
C GLY A 237 -10.29 1.41 -4.48
N LEU A 238 -10.75 2.55 -3.97
CA LEU A 238 -12.08 2.73 -3.39
C LEU A 238 -13.15 3.02 -4.45
N GLU A 239 -12.83 3.81 -5.48
CA GLU A 239 -13.77 4.13 -6.56
C GLU A 239 -14.00 2.95 -7.51
N GLN A 240 -13.01 2.09 -7.70
CA GLN A 240 -13.13 0.94 -8.60
C GLN A 240 -13.72 -0.32 -7.93
N ARG A 241 -13.88 -0.33 -6.62
CA ARG A 241 -14.37 -1.49 -5.86
C ARG A 241 -15.45 -1.05 -4.90
N PRO A 242 -16.69 -1.00 -5.35
CA PRO A 242 -17.80 -0.66 -4.48
C PRO A 242 -17.94 -1.67 -3.33
N ILE A 243 -18.47 -1.20 -2.23
CA ILE A 243 -18.93 -2.02 -1.13
C ILE A 243 -20.39 -2.35 -1.36
N GLU A 244 -20.74 -3.61 -1.44
CA GLU A 244 -22.14 -4.04 -1.50
C GLU A 244 -22.84 -3.69 -0.18
N THR A 245 -23.90 -2.89 -0.26
CA THR A 245 -24.72 -2.52 0.89
C THR A 245 -26.19 -2.83 0.67
N GLU A 246 -27.00 -2.75 1.75
CA GLU A 246 -28.47 -2.89 1.63
C GLU A 246 -29.11 -1.75 0.81
N ASP A 247 -28.42 -0.61 0.71
CA ASP A 247 -28.85 0.59 -0.01
C ASP A 247 -28.28 0.67 -1.45
N GLY A 248 -27.56 -0.36 -1.92
CA GLY A 248 -26.86 -0.42 -3.22
C GLY A 248 -25.35 -0.40 -3.10
N ASP A 249 -24.68 -0.36 -4.23
CA ASP A 249 -23.21 -0.30 -4.29
C ASP A 249 -22.70 1.06 -3.82
N LEU A 250 -21.87 1.05 -2.78
CA LEU A 250 -21.30 2.25 -2.17
C LEU A 250 -19.87 2.45 -2.68
N TYR A 251 -19.64 3.56 -3.33
CA TYR A 251 -18.31 4.04 -3.71
C TYR A 251 -17.80 5.03 -2.67
N VAL A 252 -16.54 4.90 -2.28
CA VAL A 252 -15.92 5.76 -1.26
C VAL A 252 -14.73 6.49 -1.86
N SER A 253 -14.65 7.77 -1.66
CA SER A 253 -13.59 8.63 -2.18
C SER A 253 -13.14 9.66 -1.14
N MET A 254 -11.99 10.29 -1.39
CA MET A 254 -11.54 11.45 -0.63
C MET A 254 -12.36 12.68 -1.02
N TRP A 255 -12.90 13.39 -0.02
CA TRP A 255 -13.67 14.60 -0.31
C TRP A 255 -12.79 15.75 -0.78
N ASN A 256 -13.18 16.33 -1.89
CA ASN A 256 -12.63 17.58 -2.39
C ASN A 256 -13.75 18.62 -2.63
N SER A 257 -13.40 19.88 -2.64
CA SER A 257 -14.28 20.99 -3.01
C SER A 257 -13.63 21.73 -4.18
N GLY A 258 -13.77 21.16 -5.38
CA GLY A 258 -13.00 21.62 -6.53
C GLY A 258 -11.52 21.32 -6.36
N ASP A 259 -10.68 22.38 -6.38
CA ASP A 259 -9.23 22.23 -6.16
C ASP A 259 -8.82 22.20 -4.68
N ASP A 260 -9.78 22.32 -3.74
CA ASP A 260 -9.51 22.36 -2.31
C ASP A 260 -9.75 21.00 -1.66
N TYR A 261 -8.67 20.32 -1.30
CA TYR A 261 -8.69 19.12 -0.48
C TYR A 261 -8.48 19.48 0.99
N PHE A 262 -9.37 19.00 1.85
CA PHE A 262 -9.28 19.25 3.29
C PHE A 262 -8.41 18.17 3.94
N ILE A 263 -7.12 18.41 4.04
CA ILE A 263 -6.15 17.52 4.67
C ILE A 263 -5.65 18.20 5.94
N TYR A 264 -5.91 17.55 7.07
CA TYR A 264 -5.64 18.09 8.40
C TYR A 264 -4.53 17.31 9.09
N ASP A 265 -3.57 17.99 9.69
CA ASP A 265 -2.75 17.38 10.73
C ASP A 265 -3.57 17.19 12.02
N GLU A 266 -2.99 16.55 13.05
CA GLU A 266 -3.69 16.27 14.32
C GLU A 266 -4.22 17.54 15.01
N ASN A 267 -3.47 18.65 14.95
CA ASN A 267 -3.89 19.93 15.55
C ASN A 267 -5.03 20.58 14.76
N GLU A 268 -4.94 20.57 13.46
CA GLU A 268 -5.98 21.11 12.58
C GLU A 268 -7.25 20.27 12.66
N MET A 269 -7.14 18.94 12.74
CA MET A 269 -8.27 18.05 12.96
C MET A 269 -8.99 18.38 14.27
N ASN A 270 -8.24 18.54 15.36
CA ASN A 270 -8.81 18.91 16.65
C ASN A 270 -9.54 20.27 16.61
N ASN A 271 -8.99 21.24 15.90
CA ASN A 271 -9.60 22.54 15.68
C ASN A 271 -10.89 22.43 14.84
N TYR A 272 -10.87 21.67 13.76
CA TYR A 272 -12.02 21.42 12.91
C TYR A 272 -13.18 20.79 13.72
N LEU A 273 -12.91 19.75 14.50
CA LEU A 273 -13.91 19.08 15.34
C LEU A 273 -14.49 19.99 16.42
N SER A 274 -13.66 20.85 17.02
CA SER A 274 -14.08 21.83 18.03
C SER A 274 -15.04 22.88 17.45
N GLN A 275 -14.79 23.33 16.21
CA GLN A 275 -15.66 24.27 15.51
C GLN A 275 -17.00 23.64 15.13
N GLN A 276 -17.03 22.40 14.73
CA GLN A 276 -18.27 21.65 14.44
C GLN A 276 -19.16 21.53 15.67
N GLN A 277 -18.59 21.24 16.84
CA GLN A 277 -19.33 21.18 18.11
C GLN A 277 -19.92 22.54 18.53
N SER A 278 -19.20 23.62 18.28
CA SER A 278 -19.67 24.98 18.60
C SER A 278 -20.70 25.52 17.61
N GLY A 279 -20.66 25.10 16.35
CA GLY A 279 -21.64 25.47 15.31
C GLY A 279 -22.99 24.75 15.44
N GLY A 280 -23.05 23.59 16.07
CA GLY A 280 -24.27 22.82 16.33
C GLY A 280 -25.21 23.41 17.41
N MET A 281 -24.82 24.48 18.07
CA MET A 281 -25.66 25.20 19.06
C MET A 281 -26.39 26.42 18.49
N ARG A 282 -26.53 26.53 17.16
CA ARG A 282 -27.37 27.54 16.52
C ARG A 282 -28.44 26.87 15.66
N LEU A 283 -29.48 26.40 16.33
CA LEU A 283 -30.84 26.31 15.81
C LEU A 283 -31.69 27.33 16.54
#